data_5c82b48126ff7342668d17ffb00f4e46
#
_entry.id   5c82b48126ff7342668d17ffb00f4e46
#
_cell.length_a   1.000
_cell.length_b   1.000
_cell.length_c   1.000
_cell.angle_alpha   90.00
_cell.angle_beta   90.00
_cell.angle_gamma   90.00
#
_symmetry.space_group_name_H-M   'P 1'
#
loop_
_entity.id
_entity.type
_entity.pdbx_description
1 polymer ?
#
loop_
_entity_poly.entity_id
_entity_poly.type
_entity_poly.pdbx_seq_one_letter_code
_entity_poly.pdbx_strand_id
1 'polypeptide(L)'
;MRADLRRPTGGRRRLALGAACAAALTALLVSAALAATSKTIVLTDARGDVSGTLDLTRVSMQRASDGRLRAALSFADKLTPKALLATSGPPGSACVRIWTAAGADPASMRPDRLACVTARSDDEFRGGVYEVTGPGLPKRLTGASVKLTASATSIVLRFTQSSIGRPQRFRFAIESTRPGCERPACIDTVPDGGTARTFRLR
;
A
#
# COMPACT_ATOMS: atom_id res chain seq x y z
N MET A 1 3.76 0.16 -93.22
CA MET A 1 5.06 0.88 -93.16
C MET A 1 5.46 0.97 -91.70
N ARG A 2 6.46 0.22 -91.34
CA ARG A 2 7.74 0.50 -90.67
C ARG A 2 7.57 1.15 -89.37
N ALA A 3 7.87 0.41 -88.26
CA ALA A 3 9.17 0.27 -87.61
C ALA A 3 9.34 1.43 -86.62
N ASP A 4 9.76 1.36 -85.46
CA ASP A 4 10.90 0.60 -84.84
C ASP A 4 10.90 0.74 -83.34
N LEU A 5 11.17 -0.30 -82.62
CA LEU A 5 12.17 -0.54 -81.64
C LEU A 5 12.72 0.63 -80.81
N ARG A 6 12.62 0.56 -79.48
CA ARG A 6 13.79 0.36 -78.57
C ARG A 6 13.43 0.30 -77.09
N ARG A 7 13.79 -0.77 -76.44
CA ARG A 7 14.13 -0.84 -75.00
C ARG A 7 15.41 -0.01 -74.72
N PRO A 8 15.62 0.47 -73.56
CA PRO A 8 16.41 -0.31 -72.55
C PRO A 8 15.90 -0.20 -71.16
N THR A 9 15.85 -1.27 -70.34
CA THR A 9 16.82 -1.86 -69.43
C THR A 9 17.36 -0.92 -68.39
N GLY A 10 17.20 -1.30 -67.12
CA GLY A 10 18.21 -1.00 -66.13
C GLY A 10 17.74 -0.52 -64.76
N GLY A 11 17.54 -1.41 -63.90
CA GLY A 11 18.20 -1.29 -62.61
C GLY A 11 17.73 -0.22 -61.60
N ARG A 12 16.78 -0.56 -60.78
CA ARG A 12 16.67 -0.01 -59.38
C ARG A 12 15.86 -0.93 -58.49
N ARG A 13 16.37 -2.11 -58.28
CA ARG A 13 15.93 -3.00 -57.18
C ARG A 13 17.14 -3.39 -56.35
N ARG A 14 17.63 -2.48 -55.50
CA ARG A 14 18.58 -2.83 -54.41
C ARG A 14 18.76 -1.63 -53.49
N LEU A 15 17.71 -1.15 -52.78
CA LEU A 15 17.87 -0.20 -51.67
C LEU A 15 16.68 -0.18 -50.69
N ALA A 16 15.90 -1.26 -50.61
CA ALA A 16 14.75 -1.29 -49.70
C ALA A 16 14.88 -2.28 -48.54
N LEU A 17 16.02 -2.93 -48.33
CA LEU A 17 16.19 -3.89 -47.22
C LEU A 17 17.00 -3.37 -46.03
N GLY A 18 17.51 -2.15 -46.07
CA GLY A 18 18.33 -1.60 -44.95
C GLY A 18 17.59 -0.80 -43.91
N ALA A 19 16.37 -0.32 -44.22
CA ALA A 19 15.64 0.60 -43.31
C ALA A 19 14.70 -0.10 -42.31
N ALA A 20 14.32 -1.34 -42.56
CA ALA A 20 13.36 -2.06 -41.69
C ALA A 20 13.99 -2.65 -40.41
N CYS A 21 15.30 -2.91 -40.38
CA CYS A 21 15.94 -3.47 -39.17
C CYS A 21 16.32 -2.44 -38.13
N ALA A 22 16.50 -1.16 -38.49
CA ALA A 22 16.89 -0.12 -37.54
C ALA A 22 15.68 0.36 -36.69
N ALA A 23 14.45 0.29 -37.20
CA ALA A 23 13.24 0.69 -36.46
C ALA A 23 12.79 -0.34 -35.43
N ALA A 24 13.12 -1.62 -35.61
CA ALA A 24 12.74 -2.68 -34.69
C ALA A 24 13.63 -2.73 -33.42
N LEU A 25 14.89 -2.29 -33.52
CA LEU A 25 15.81 -2.27 -32.37
C LEU A 25 15.54 -1.08 -31.42
N THR A 26 15.01 0.03 -31.90
CA THR A 26 14.68 1.18 -31.05
C THR A 26 13.42 0.98 -30.24
N ALA A 27 12.46 0.17 -30.71
CA ALA A 27 11.23 -0.15 -29.97
C ALA A 27 11.47 -1.09 -28.77
N LEU A 28 12.51 -1.91 -28.79
CA LEU A 28 12.85 -2.83 -27.71
C LEU A 28 13.59 -2.15 -26.54
N LEU A 29 14.24 -1.02 -26.76
CA LEU A 29 14.98 -0.30 -25.71
C LEU A 29 14.08 0.64 -24.87
N VAL A 30 12.90 1.02 -25.35
CA VAL A 30 11.98 1.91 -24.63
C VAL A 30 11.12 1.13 -23.62
N SER A 31 10.93 -0.17 -23.81
CA SER A 31 10.09 -0.99 -22.91
C SER A 31 10.79 -1.42 -21.62
N ALA A 32 12.10 -1.28 -21.50
CA ALA A 32 12.86 -1.67 -20.30
C ALA A 32 12.94 -0.56 -19.23
N ALA A 33 12.54 0.66 -19.53
CA ALA A 33 12.72 1.81 -18.64
C ALA A 33 11.55 2.10 -17.69
N LEU A 34 10.47 1.33 -17.69
CA LEU A 34 9.27 1.59 -16.91
C LEU A 34 8.98 0.54 -15.82
N ALA A 35 9.87 -0.35 -15.53
CA ALA A 35 9.81 -1.10 -14.27
C ALA A 35 10.27 -0.19 -13.12
N ALA A 36 9.47 0.82 -12.78
CA ALA A 36 9.64 1.53 -11.53
C ALA A 36 9.52 0.49 -10.41
N THR A 37 10.66 0.08 -9.85
CA THR A 37 10.71 -0.79 -8.69
C THR A 37 9.91 -0.12 -7.58
N SER A 38 8.70 -0.60 -7.35
CA SER A 38 7.85 -0.10 -6.28
C SER A 38 8.59 -0.38 -4.97
N LYS A 39 9.03 0.69 -4.32
CA LYS A 39 9.76 0.58 -3.05
C LYS A 39 8.84 -0.12 -2.04
N THR A 40 9.27 -1.29 -1.57
CA THR A 40 8.59 -2.01 -0.50
C THR A 40 9.40 -1.84 0.78
N ILE A 41 8.74 -1.43 1.86
CA ILE A 41 9.30 -1.47 3.20
C ILE A 41 8.68 -2.68 3.90
N VAL A 42 9.52 -3.52 4.47
CA VAL A 42 9.11 -4.68 5.28
C VAL A 42 9.65 -4.49 6.68
N LEU A 43 8.80 -4.70 7.66
CA LEU A 43 9.11 -4.69 9.08
C LEU A 43 8.71 -6.05 9.64
N THR A 44 9.51 -6.58 10.52
CA THR A 44 9.23 -7.81 11.29
C THR A 44 9.09 -7.45 12.74
N ASP A 45 8.31 -8.21 13.44
CA ASP A 45 8.03 -8.06 14.85
C ASP A 45 8.21 -9.36 15.62
N ALA A 46 8.39 -9.30 16.91
CA ALA A 46 8.49 -10.47 17.75
C ALA A 46 7.13 -11.14 17.85
N ARG A 47 7.12 -12.48 17.83
CA ARG A 47 5.90 -13.24 18.07
C ARG A 47 5.69 -13.43 19.57
N GLY A 48 4.47 -13.16 20.05
CA GLY A 48 4.05 -13.42 21.41
C GLY A 48 4.41 -12.33 22.41
N ASP A 49 4.80 -11.13 21.95
CA ASP A 49 5.00 -9.96 22.78
C ASP A 49 3.67 -9.31 23.20
N VAL A 50 2.63 -9.52 22.40
CA VAL A 50 1.23 -9.22 22.76
C VAL A 50 0.39 -10.49 22.73
N SER A 51 -0.37 -10.74 23.77
CA SER A 51 -1.21 -11.93 23.84
C SER A 51 -2.45 -11.82 22.94
N GLY A 52 -2.78 -12.89 22.20
CA GLY A 52 -4.01 -13.04 21.44
C GLY A 52 -3.83 -12.91 19.93
N THR A 53 -4.95 -12.87 19.21
CA THR A 53 -5.01 -12.99 17.75
C THR A 53 -4.55 -11.73 17.00
N LEU A 54 -4.25 -10.66 17.72
CA LEU A 54 -3.84 -9.37 17.15
C LEU A 54 -2.34 -9.09 17.28
N ASP A 55 -1.56 -10.11 17.64
CA ASP A 55 -0.11 -10.13 17.64
C ASP A 55 0.43 -10.05 16.20
N LEU A 56 1.03 -8.92 15.87
CA LEU A 56 1.61 -8.62 14.56
C LEU A 56 2.99 -9.28 14.45
N THR A 57 3.26 -9.97 13.37
CA THR A 57 4.57 -10.61 13.12
C THR A 57 5.32 -10.01 11.96
N ARG A 58 4.59 -9.42 11.02
CA ARG A 58 5.16 -8.81 9.83
C ARG A 58 4.26 -7.77 9.23
N VAL A 59 4.85 -6.68 8.78
CA VAL A 59 4.16 -5.61 8.08
C VAL A 59 4.92 -5.27 6.81
N SER A 60 4.21 -5.01 5.73
CA SER A 60 4.81 -4.42 4.54
C SER A 60 4.01 -3.23 4.04
N MET A 61 4.72 -2.18 3.61
CA MET A 61 4.15 -1.00 2.97
C MET A 61 4.75 -0.85 1.58
N GLN A 62 3.90 -0.73 0.57
CA GLN A 62 4.34 -0.53 -0.82
C GLN A 62 3.37 0.34 -1.59
N ARG A 63 3.85 0.94 -2.69
CA ARG A 63 2.99 1.52 -3.73
C ARG A 63 2.70 0.43 -4.75
N ALA A 64 1.44 0.11 -4.97
CA ALA A 64 1.02 -0.85 -5.97
C ALA A 64 1.11 -0.24 -7.39
N SER A 65 1.10 -1.08 -8.42
CA SER A 65 1.16 -0.65 -9.84
C SER A 65 -0.02 0.24 -10.25
N ASP A 66 -1.16 0.10 -9.58
CA ASP A 66 -2.34 0.96 -9.75
C ASP A 66 -2.22 2.33 -9.02
N GLY A 67 -1.05 2.65 -8.47
CA GLY A 67 -0.76 3.89 -7.75
C GLY A 67 -1.33 3.95 -6.33
N ARG A 68 -2.05 2.91 -5.87
CA ARG A 68 -2.54 2.84 -4.49
C ARG A 68 -1.45 2.44 -3.52
N LEU A 69 -1.61 2.86 -2.29
CA LEU A 69 -0.84 2.37 -1.17
C LEU A 69 -1.39 1.01 -0.72
N ARG A 70 -0.51 0.07 -0.50
CA ARG A 70 -0.83 -1.27 -0.03
C ARG A 70 -0.06 -1.54 1.26
N ALA A 71 -0.79 -1.74 2.35
CA ALA A 71 -0.25 -2.25 3.59
C ALA A 71 -0.70 -3.70 3.77
N ALA A 72 0.25 -4.61 3.97
CA ALA A 72 -0.06 -5.99 4.34
C ALA A 72 0.39 -6.23 5.77
N LEU A 73 -0.52 -6.70 6.61
CA LEU A 73 -0.36 -6.98 8.01
C LEU A 73 -0.48 -8.49 8.21
N SER A 74 0.52 -9.11 8.80
CA SER A 74 0.51 -10.53 9.15
C SER A 74 0.46 -10.67 10.67
N PHE A 75 -0.34 -11.60 11.13
CA PHE A 75 -0.59 -11.90 12.55
C PHE A 75 -0.06 -13.29 12.91
N ALA A 76 0.29 -13.48 14.16
CA ALA A 76 0.77 -14.75 14.69
C ALA A 76 -0.29 -15.86 14.56
N ASP A 77 -1.56 -15.49 14.77
CA ASP A 77 -2.70 -16.38 14.78
C ASP A 77 -3.75 -16.01 13.73
N LYS A 78 -4.76 -16.87 13.60
CA LYS A 78 -5.88 -16.64 12.67
C LYS A 78 -6.71 -15.44 13.14
N LEU A 79 -6.80 -14.42 12.31
CA LEU A 79 -7.64 -13.26 12.54
C LEU A 79 -9.03 -13.46 11.88
N THR A 80 -10.07 -13.24 12.67
CA THR A 80 -11.46 -13.25 12.22
C THR A 80 -12.12 -11.89 12.51
N PRO A 81 -13.18 -11.49 11.80
CA PRO A 81 -13.91 -10.27 12.16
C PRO A 81 -14.40 -10.28 13.61
N LYS A 82 -14.86 -11.44 14.09
CA LYS A 82 -15.31 -11.63 15.48
C LYS A 82 -14.23 -11.25 16.51
N ALA A 83 -12.95 -11.50 16.20
CA ALA A 83 -11.83 -11.12 17.09
C ALA A 83 -11.65 -9.59 17.27
N LEU A 84 -12.28 -8.78 16.42
CA LEU A 84 -12.30 -7.31 16.50
C LEU A 84 -13.57 -6.75 17.13
N LEU A 85 -14.56 -7.60 17.44
CA LEU A 85 -15.79 -7.14 18.10
C LEU A 85 -15.59 -7.10 19.62
N ALA A 86 -16.00 -6.01 20.23
CA ALA A 86 -16.04 -5.88 21.68
C ALA A 86 -17.43 -6.28 22.20
N THR A 87 -17.45 -7.01 23.32
CA THR A 87 -18.68 -7.22 24.11
C THR A 87 -18.97 -5.99 24.98
N SER A 88 -17.92 -5.22 25.31
CA SER A 88 -17.97 -3.95 26.03
C SER A 88 -16.72 -3.14 25.71
N GLY A 89 -16.80 -1.82 25.84
CA GLY A 89 -15.68 -0.93 25.53
C GLY A 89 -15.43 -0.72 24.04
N PRO A 90 -14.26 -0.21 23.65
CA PRO A 90 -13.94 0.11 22.27
C PRO A 90 -13.76 -1.16 21.41
N PRO A 91 -14.13 -1.10 20.13
CA PRO A 91 -13.87 -2.19 19.19
C PRO A 91 -12.37 -2.35 18.96
N GLY A 92 -11.96 -3.59 18.68
CA GLY A 92 -10.62 -3.87 18.22
C GLY A 92 -10.38 -3.34 16.81
N SER A 93 -9.13 -3.12 16.50
CA SER A 93 -8.72 -2.63 15.19
C SER A 93 -7.28 -3.03 14.84
N ALA A 94 -6.95 -2.98 13.54
CA ALA A 94 -5.56 -2.91 13.09
C ALA A 94 -5.42 -1.76 12.09
N CYS A 95 -4.50 -0.84 12.38
CA CYS A 95 -4.40 0.45 11.73
C CYS A 95 -2.99 0.74 11.24
N VAL A 96 -2.88 1.32 10.06
CA VAL A 96 -1.71 2.07 9.63
C VAL A 96 -1.82 3.47 10.22
N ARG A 97 -0.94 3.82 11.15
CA ARG A 97 -0.78 5.17 11.68
C ARG A 97 0.09 5.97 10.72
N ILE A 98 -0.32 7.17 10.35
CA ILE A 98 0.32 7.96 9.29
C ILE A 98 0.55 9.39 9.79
N TRP A 99 1.80 9.86 9.64
CA TRP A 99 2.23 11.23 9.91
C TRP A 99 2.68 11.87 8.59
N THR A 100 1.96 12.88 8.14
CA THR A 100 2.21 13.56 6.86
C THR A 100 3.04 14.82 7.02
N ALA A 101 3.03 15.44 8.20
CA ALA A 101 3.80 16.64 8.48
C ALA A 101 5.30 16.37 8.46
N ALA A 102 6.07 17.28 7.85
CA ALA A 102 7.51 17.22 7.87
C ALA A 102 8.02 17.49 9.30
N GLY A 103 8.91 16.61 9.79
CA GLY A 103 9.49 16.75 11.12
C GLY A 103 8.63 16.27 12.28
N ALA A 104 7.43 15.72 12.00
CA ALA A 104 6.62 15.09 13.04
C ALA A 104 7.40 13.99 13.75
N ASP A 105 7.47 14.05 15.08
CA ASP A 105 8.01 12.96 15.89
C ASP A 105 6.87 12.01 16.29
N PRO A 106 6.89 10.76 15.79
CA PRO A 106 5.83 9.80 16.09
C PRO A 106 5.73 9.41 17.57
N ALA A 107 6.80 9.54 18.32
CA ALA A 107 6.80 9.23 19.76
C ALA A 107 6.03 10.28 20.57
N SER A 108 6.06 11.55 20.11
CA SER A 108 5.44 12.69 20.81
C SER A 108 4.17 13.20 20.16
N MET A 109 3.87 12.80 18.91
CA MET A 109 2.76 13.34 18.13
C MET A 109 1.76 12.26 17.72
N ARG A 110 0.48 12.63 17.78
CA ARG A 110 -0.59 11.81 17.24
C ARG A 110 -0.46 11.70 15.71
N PRO A 111 -0.85 10.57 15.11
CA PRO A 111 -0.91 10.48 13.65
C PRO A 111 -1.94 11.45 13.09
N ASP A 112 -1.70 11.97 11.88
CA ASP A 112 -2.68 12.82 11.18
C ASP A 112 -3.81 11.99 10.58
N ARG A 113 -3.49 10.75 10.17
CA ARG A 113 -4.40 9.82 9.50
C ARG A 113 -4.22 8.41 10.03
N LEU A 114 -5.33 7.66 9.99
CA LEU A 114 -5.35 6.23 10.22
C LEU A 114 -6.00 5.54 9.03
N ALA A 115 -5.40 4.47 8.51
CA ALA A 115 -6.07 3.56 7.60
C ALA A 115 -6.28 2.23 8.34
N CYS A 116 -7.52 1.93 8.69
CA CYS A 116 -7.85 0.87 9.64
C CYS A 116 -8.72 -0.22 9.03
N VAL A 117 -8.60 -1.41 9.61
CA VAL A 117 -9.59 -2.47 9.58
C VAL A 117 -10.22 -2.60 10.96
N THR A 118 -11.53 -2.76 10.98
CA THR A 118 -12.38 -3.08 12.12
C THR A 118 -13.34 -4.20 11.72
N ALA A 119 -14.17 -4.69 12.61
CA ALA A 119 -15.29 -5.53 12.25
C ALA A 119 -16.58 -4.71 12.08
N ARG A 120 -17.44 -5.16 11.17
CA ARG A 120 -18.82 -4.70 11.03
C ARG A 120 -19.79 -5.67 11.69
N SER A 121 -19.49 -6.96 11.57
CA SER A 121 -20.23 -8.09 12.14
C SER A 121 -19.26 -9.23 12.43
N ASP A 122 -19.75 -10.36 12.90
CA ASP A 122 -18.94 -11.56 13.22
C ASP A 122 -18.20 -12.14 12.00
N ASP A 123 -18.68 -11.84 10.81
CA ASP A 123 -18.23 -12.40 9.53
C ASP A 123 -17.70 -11.36 8.54
N GLU A 124 -17.84 -10.03 8.85
CA GLU A 124 -17.47 -8.97 7.92
C GLU A 124 -16.44 -7.99 8.51
N PHE A 125 -15.29 -7.87 7.84
CA PHE A 125 -14.35 -6.79 8.07
C PHE A 125 -14.80 -5.49 7.41
N ARG A 126 -14.51 -4.37 8.07
CA ARG A 126 -14.76 -3.02 7.56
C ARG A 126 -13.47 -2.23 7.48
N GLY A 127 -13.17 -1.68 6.29
CA GLY A 127 -12.06 -0.75 6.11
C GLY A 127 -12.49 0.72 6.17
N GLY A 128 -11.61 1.59 6.64
CA GLY A 128 -11.83 3.02 6.65
C GLY A 128 -10.55 3.83 6.77
N VAL A 129 -10.58 5.08 6.28
CA VAL A 129 -9.56 6.09 6.57
C VAL A 129 -10.16 7.09 7.51
N TYR A 130 -9.40 7.49 8.50
CA TYR A 130 -9.81 8.40 9.56
C TYR A 130 -8.83 9.56 9.67
N GLU A 131 -9.34 10.72 9.99
CA GLU A 131 -8.60 11.90 10.36
C GLU A 131 -8.51 12.02 11.87
N VAL A 132 -7.33 12.37 12.38
CA VAL A 132 -7.10 12.60 13.81
C VAL A 132 -6.88 14.09 14.02
N THR A 133 -7.88 14.79 14.53
CA THR A 133 -7.88 16.26 14.66
C THR A 133 -7.82 16.76 16.11
N GLY A 134 -7.36 15.96 17.05
CA GLY A 134 -7.28 16.36 18.47
C GLY A 134 -7.54 15.22 19.44
N PRO A 135 -7.88 15.51 20.69
CA PRO A 135 -8.04 14.50 21.74
C PRO A 135 -9.28 13.62 21.59
N GLY A 136 -10.18 13.91 20.66
CA GLY A 136 -11.40 13.13 20.44
C GLY A 136 -11.21 11.87 19.62
N LEU A 137 -12.31 11.17 19.36
CA LEU A 137 -12.31 10.00 18.48
C LEU A 137 -11.94 10.39 17.04
N PRO A 138 -11.18 9.53 16.34
CA PRO A 138 -10.85 9.76 14.94
C PRO A 138 -12.10 9.87 14.06
N LYS A 139 -12.17 10.90 13.23
CA LYS A 139 -13.29 11.14 12.32
C LYS A 139 -13.10 10.36 11.04
N ARG A 140 -14.06 9.52 10.68
CA ARG A 140 -14.05 8.81 9.42
C ARG A 140 -14.15 9.78 8.24
N LEU A 141 -13.23 9.65 7.27
CA LEU A 141 -13.27 10.46 6.05
C LEU A 141 -14.30 9.92 5.06
N THR A 142 -15.23 10.79 4.67
CA THR A 142 -16.21 10.51 3.63
C THR A 142 -15.51 10.44 2.27
N GLY A 143 -15.88 9.45 1.43
CA GLY A 143 -15.25 9.27 0.10
C GLY A 143 -13.86 8.62 0.11
N ALA A 144 -13.24 8.45 1.27
CA ALA A 144 -12.02 7.66 1.39
C ALA A 144 -12.37 6.18 1.58
N SER A 145 -11.95 5.33 0.63
CA SER A 145 -12.21 3.89 0.69
C SER A 145 -10.94 3.11 0.97
N VAL A 146 -11.06 2.09 1.80
CA VAL A 146 -10.06 1.04 1.97
C VAL A 146 -10.62 -0.23 1.37
N LYS A 147 -9.93 -0.79 0.36
CA LYS A 147 -10.20 -2.14 -0.11
C LYS A 147 -9.48 -3.12 0.78
N LEU A 148 -10.20 -4.09 1.30
CA LEU A 148 -9.68 -5.13 2.15
C LEU A 148 -9.56 -6.44 1.37
N THR A 149 -8.50 -7.18 1.64
CA THR A 149 -8.36 -8.59 1.29
C THR A 149 -7.83 -9.29 2.53
N ALA A 150 -8.60 -10.23 3.06
CA ALA A 150 -8.23 -11.00 4.24
C ALA A 150 -7.91 -12.44 3.86
N SER A 151 -6.92 -13.00 4.51
CA SER A 151 -6.63 -14.44 4.56
C SER A 151 -6.63 -14.90 6.02
N ALA A 152 -6.32 -16.16 6.27
CA ALA A 152 -6.38 -16.72 7.63
C ALA A 152 -5.53 -15.92 8.65
N THR A 153 -4.33 -15.49 8.24
CA THR A 153 -3.34 -14.83 9.13
C THR A 153 -2.87 -13.49 8.60
N SER A 154 -3.52 -12.92 7.59
CA SER A 154 -3.10 -11.63 7.07
C SER A 154 -4.26 -10.80 6.55
N ILE A 155 -4.10 -9.47 6.65
CA ILE A 155 -4.99 -8.49 6.05
C ILE A 155 -4.19 -7.57 5.16
N VAL A 156 -4.72 -7.30 3.98
CA VAL A 156 -4.19 -6.32 3.06
C VAL A 156 -5.15 -5.15 2.96
N LEU A 157 -4.67 -3.96 3.35
CA LEU A 157 -5.38 -2.70 3.17
C LEU A 157 -4.84 -2.01 1.91
N ARG A 158 -5.74 -1.58 1.03
CA ARG A 158 -5.41 -0.74 -0.14
C ARG A 158 -6.19 0.56 -0.06
N PHE A 159 -5.46 1.68 -0.04
CA PHE A 159 -6.04 3.02 0.03
C PHE A 159 -5.31 3.98 -0.91
N THR A 160 -5.95 5.10 -1.25
CA THR A 160 -5.36 6.07 -2.17
C THR A 160 -4.46 7.06 -1.44
N GLN A 161 -3.47 7.61 -2.15
CA GLN A 161 -2.66 8.71 -1.64
C GLN A 161 -3.51 9.95 -1.30
N SER A 162 -4.59 10.18 -2.06
CA SER A 162 -5.53 11.27 -1.80
C SER A 162 -6.26 11.14 -0.47
N SER A 163 -6.54 9.90 -0.03
CA SER A 163 -7.18 9.65 1.28
C SER A 163 -6.33 10.11 2.47
N ILE A 164 -5.03 10.28 2.27
CA ILE A 164 -4.09 10.72 3.32
C ILE A 164 -3.48 12.10 3.04
N GLY A 165 -4.11 12.93 2.19
CA GLY A 165 -3.66 14.30 1.93
C GLY A 165 -2.59 14.45 0.84
N ARG A 166 -2.36 13.43 0.00
CA ARG A 166 -1.40 13.43 -1.13
C ARG A 166 0.06 13.76 -0.75
N PRO A 167 0.59 13.29 0.38
CA PRO A 167 1.99 13.56 0.72
C PRO A 167 2.93 12.88 -0.28
N GLN A 168 4.11 13.47 -0.55
CA GLN A 168 5.17 12.84 -1.34
C GLN A 168 6.01 11.87 -0.50
N ARG A 169 5.99 12.06 0.80
CA ARG A 169 6.59 11.21 1.83
C ARG A 169 5.73 11.28 3.08
N PHE A 170 5.72 10.22 3.84
CA PHE A 170 5.06 10.18 5.15
C PHE A 170 5.80 9.21 6.07
N ARG A 171 5.60 9.35 7.37
CA ARG A 171 6.03 8.34 8.33
C ARG A 171 4.85 7.44 8.67
N PHE A 172 5.13 6.18 8.95
CA PHE A 172 4.09 5.23 9.32
C PHE A 172 4.57 4.25 10.39
N ALA A 173 3.64 3.79 11.17
CA ALA A 173 3.73 2.62 12.04
C ALA A 173 2.42 1.84 11.90
N ILE A 174 2.42 0.60 12.33
CA ILE A 174 1.21 -0.20 12.41
C ILE A 174 0.87 -0.38 13.88
N GLU A 175 -0.40 -0.35 14.17
CA GLU A 175 -0.94 -0.59 15.50
C GLU A 175 -2.10 -1.56 15.41
N SER A 176 -2.10 -2.58 16.22
CA SER A 176 -3.27 -3.41 16.47
C SER A 176 -3.73 -3.23 17.92
N THR A 177 -5.04 -3.17 18.11
CA THR A 177 -5.65 -2.94 19.42
C THR A 177 -6.72 -3.98 19.67
N ARG A 178 -6.63 -4.66 20.80
CA ARG A 178 -7.63 -5.65 21.21
C ARG A 178 -8.96 -4.99 21.60
N PRO A 179 -10.11 -5.63 21.29
CA PRO A 179 -11.40 -5.11 21.68
C PRO A 179 -11.56 -5.09 23.21
N GLY A 180 -12.31 -4.10 23.70
CA GLY A 180 -12.60 -3.95 25.12
C GLY A 180 -11.41 -3.55 25.99
N CYS A 181 -10.30 -3.11 25.38
CA CYS A 181 -9.09 -2.81 26.10
C CYS A 181 -8.53 -1.44 25.73
N GLU A 182 -8.23 -0.65 26.76
CA GLU A 182 -7.68 0.70 26.66
C GLU A 182 -6.24 0.80 27.22
N ARG A 183 -5.67 -0.31 27.69
CA ARG A 183 -4.34 -0.33 28.29
C ARG A 183 -3.25 -0.52 27.23
N PRO A 184 -2.04 0.04 27.42
CA PRO A 184 -0.92 -0.17 26.50
C PRO A 184 -0.61 -1.66 26.22
N ALA A 185 -0.76 -2.54 27.22
CA ALA A 185 -0.57 -3.98 27.06
C ALA A 185 -1.54 -4.68 26.09
N CYS A 186 -2.54 -3.95 25.56
CA CYS A 186 -3.50 -4.45 24.59
C CYS A 186 -3.22 -3.93 23.18
N ILE A 187 -2.16 -3.18 23.05
CA ILE A 187 -1.77 -2.51 21.81
C ILE A 187 -0.43 -3.09 21.40
N ASP A 188 -0.41 -3.62 20.21
CA ASP A 188 0.80 -4.05 19.53
C ASP A 188 1.19 -3.01 18.47
N THR A 189 2.48 -2.68 18.36
CA THR A 189 2.97 -1.64 17.44
C THR A 189 4.21 -2.09 16.69
N VAL A 190 4.19 -1.94 15.37
CA VAL A 190 5.32 -2.25 14.50
C VAL A 190 5.76 -1.00 13.72
N PRO A 191 7.00 -0.52 13.93
CA PRO A 191 8.04 -1.00 14.85
C PRO A 191 7.70 -0.71 16.32
N ASP A 192 8.28 -1.51 17.19
CA ASP A 192 8.22 -1.30 18.64
C ASP A 192 8.71 0.08 19.09
N GLY A 193 8.32 0.43 20.35
CA GLY A 193 8.83 1.61 21.03
C GLY A 193 8.32 2.93 20.45
N GLY A 194 7.18 2.95 19.76
CA GLY A 194 6.57 4.17 19.22
C GLY A 194 7.33 4.82 18.06
N THR A 195 8.30 4.12 17.48
CA THR A 195 9.04 4.60 16.33
C THR A 195 8.19 4.52 15.05
N ALA A 196 8.60 5.21 13.96
CA ALA A 196 7.93 5.11 12.68
C ALA A 196 8.93 5.11 11.53
N ARG A 197 8.57 4.47 10.42
CA ARG A 197 9.38 4.39 9.22
C ARG A 197 8.93 5.39 8.17
N THR A 198 9.90 5.97 7.45
CA THR A 198 9.59 6.89 6.37
C THR A 198 9.32 6.13 5.08
N PHE A 199 8.17 6.37 4.49
CA PHE A 199 7.80 5.91 3.16
C PHE A 199 7.87 7.07 2.16
N ARG A 200 8.53 6.85 1.02
CA ARG A 200 8.64 7.82 -0.07
C ARG A 200 7.91 7.28 -1.29
N LEU A 201 7.13 8.12 -1.94
CA LEU A 201 6.29 7.78 -3.09
C LEU A 201 6.99 7.93 -4.46
N ARG A 202 8.21 8.44 -4.43
CA ARG A 202 9.09 8.57 -5.62
C ARG A 202 10.26 7.63 -5.51
#